data_5b80c4e93a4650a1697ed2bc78c1293d
#
_entry.id   5b80c4e93a4650a1697ed2bc78c1293d
#
_cell.length_a   1.000
_cell.length_b   1.000
_cell.length_c   1.000
_cell.angle_alpha   90.00
_cell.angle_beta   90.00
_cell.angle_gamma   90.00
#
_symmetry.space_group_name_H-M   'P 1'
#
loop_
_entity.id
_entity.type
_entity.pdbx_description
1 polymer ?
#
loop_
_entity_poly.entity_id
_entity_poly.type
_entity_poly.pdbx_seq_one_letter_code
_entity_poly.pdbx_strand_id
1 'polypeptide(L)'
;MTDGTVVIVGGTCDLGRHLARHYADAGNHVVVTSRDAGRAREAAKEIGGDTVGIAVNLADPHSIAGDMDGVDNVLHLALLALHRDENKVREYNIDEAIKLVTLKLVSYTECVHVLYPKMNEDSSILIYGGLARQQPYPGSTTITTVNGGVSTLINSLALELAPIRVNAIHPGQVGDTPVWAAKPQAVLDDLKARTALGRLVTIEDVTHAAVFLLENRGVTGVNLRVDGGRMMK
;
A
#
# COMPACT_ATOMS: atom_id res chain seq x y z
N MET A 1 19.79 -1.05 -14.66
CA MET A 1 18.41 -0.83 -14.18
C MET A 1 17.53 -1.84 -14.90
N THR A 2 16.70 -2.58 -14.21
CA THR A 2 15.71 -3.48 -14.83
C THR A 2 14.66 -2.58 -15.50
N ASP A 3 14.49 -2.77 -16.80
CA ASP A 3 13.54 -2.01 -17.61
C ASP A 3 12.11 -2.48 -17.28
N GLY A 4 11.22 -1.58 -16.91
CA GLY A 4 9.83 -1.93 -16.60
C GLY A 4 9.05 -0.84 -15.85
N THR A 5 7.74 -1.00 -15.85
CA THR A 5 6.79 -0.07 -15.25
C THR A 5 6.63 -0.34 -13.74
N VAL A 6 6.71 0.69 -12.94
CA VAL A 6 6.36 0.65 -11.51
C VAL A 6 4.96 1.21 -11.31
N VAL A 7 4.01 0.34 -10.97
CA VAL A 7 2.60 0.70 -10.77
C VAL A 7 2.32 0.88 -9.28
N ILE A 8 1.81 2.07 -8.90
CA ILE A 8 1.55 2.42 -7.51
C ILE A 8 0.08 2.81 -7.34
N VAL A 9 -0.72 1.86 -6.89
CA VAL A 9 -2.16 2.04 -6.65
C VAL A 9 -2.37 2.77 -5.33
N GLY A 10 -2.80 4.05 -5.41
CA GLY A 10 -2.82 4.98 -4.29
C GLY A 10 -1.55 5.83 -4.19
N GLY A 11 -0.86 6.04 -5.32
CA GLY A 11 0.42 6.77 -5.41
C GLY A 11 0.32 8.30 -5.35
N THR A 12 -0.85 8.88 -5.12
CA THR A 12 -1.04 10.33 -5.23
C THR A 12 -0.76 11.13 -3.95
N CYS A 13 -0.53 10.48 -2.82
CA CYS A 13 -0.26 11.15 -1.55
C CYS A 13 0.62 10.30 -0.62
N ASP A 14 1.15 10.94 0.40
CA ASP A 14 1.89 10.35 1.52
C ASP A 14 2.91 9.27 1.07
N LEU A 15 2.82 8.07 1.64
CA LEU A 15 3.71 6.93 1.36
C LEU A 15 3.78 6.57 -0.12
N GLY A 16 2.63 6.61 -0.81
CA GLY A 16 2.58 6.26 -2.23
C GLY A 16 3.31 7.27 -3.10
N ARG A 17 3.19 8.56 -2.82
CA ARG A 17 3.89 9.61 -3.55
C ARG A 17 5.41 9.52 -3.33
N HIS A 18 5.86 9.22 -2.12
CA HIS A 18 7.28 9.05 -1.81
C HIS A 18 7.87 7.83 -2.52
N LEU A 19 7.16 6.71 -2.52
CA LEU A 19 7.59 5.53 -3.27
C LEU A 19 7.64 5.80 -4.78
N ALA A 20 6.62 6.52 -5.32
CA ALA A 20 6.58 6.92 -6.73
C ALA A 20 7.77 7.81 -7.10
N ARG A 21 8.08 8.80 -6.27
CA ARG A 21 9.22 9.69 -6.48
C ARG A 21 10.54 8.94 -6.46
N HIS A 22 10.72 8.00 -5.53
CA HIS A 22 11.93 7.17 -5.47
C HIS A 22 12.21 6.48 -6.82
N TYR A 23 11.19 5.86 -7.42
CA TYR A 23 11.37 5.18 -8.70
C TYR A 23 11.46 6.14 -9.89
N ALA A 24 10.74 7.26 -9.87
CA ALA A 24 10.83 8.30 -10.90
C ALA A 24 12.24 8.93 -10.92
N ASP A 25 12.81 9.23 -9.75
CA ASP A 25 14.17 9.77 -9.60
C ASP A 25 15.25 8.76 -10.04
N ALA A 26 14.96 7.46 -9.91
CA ALA A 26 15.79 6.37 -10.41
C ALA A 26 15.66 6.15 -11.94
N GLY A 27 14.77 6.89 -12.63
CA GLY A 27 14.56 6.85 -14.08
C GLY A 27 13.61 5.75 -14.55
N ASN A 28 12.80 5.17 -13.67
CA ASN A 28 11.76 4.20 -14.06
C ASN A 28 10.54 4.91 -14.66
N HIS A 29 9.83 4.20 -15.56
CA HIS A 29 8.45 4.57 -15.90
C HIS A 29 7.53 4.27 -14.72
N VAL A 30 6.80 5.29 -14.22
CA VAL A 30 5.95 5.17 -13.03
C VAL A 30 4.49 5.46 -13.37
N VAL A 31 3.59 4.57 -12.98
CA VAL A 31 2.15 4.78 -13.08
C VAL A 31 1.56 4.96 -11.68
N VAL A 32 1.00 6.13 -11.39
CA VAL A 32 0.30 6.39 -10.14
C VAL A 32 -1.21 6.45 -10.35
N THR A 33 -1.98 5.92 -9.40
CA THR A 33 -3.44 5.89 -9.55
C THR A 33 -4.17 6.69 -8.49
N SER A 34 -5.31 7.24 -8.88
CA SER A 34 -6.32 7.87 -8.01
C SER A 34 -7.70 7.55 -8.55
N ARG A 35 -8.76 7.71 -7.73
CA ARG A 35 -10.15 7.63 -8.21
C ARG A 35 -10.52 8.76 -9.17
N ASP A 36 -9.85 9.89 -9.07
CA ASP A 36 -10.03 11.08 -9.90
C ASP A 36 -8.87 11.23 -10.87
N ALA A 37 -9.17 11.31 -12.16
CA ALA A 37 -8.17 11.41 -13.22
C ALA A 37 -7.38 12.73 -13.18
N GLY A 38 -8.02 13.85 -12.80
CA GLY A 38 -7.37 15.14 -12.66
C GLY A 38 -6.30 15.10 -11.56
N ARG A 39 -6.70 14.59 -10.40
CA ARG A 39 -5.80 14.39 -9.24
C ARG A 39 -4.64 13.44 -9.55
N ALA A 40 -4.90 12.37 -10.32
CA ALA A 40 -3.84 11.45 -10.72
C ALA A 40 -2.81 12.14 -11.61
N ARG A 41 -3.25 12.89 -12.63
CA ARG A 41 -2.38 13.64 -13.54
C ARG A 41 -1.59 14.74 -12.83
N GLU A 42 -2.22 15.47 -11.91
CA GLU A 42 -1.55 16.50 -11.13
C GLU A 42 -0.45 15.90 -10.24
N ALA A 43 -0.76 14.82 -9.52
CA ALA A 43 0.23 14.11 -8.71
C ALA A 43 1.40 13.59 -9.56
N ALA A 44 1.14 13.02 -10.74
CA ALA A 44 2.19 12.59 -11.66
C ALA A 44 3.10 13.74 -12.09
N LYS A 45 2.52 14.91 -12.41
CA LYS A 45 3.28 16.13 -12.75
C LYS A 45 4.16 16.60 -11.58
N GLU A 46 3.66 16.54 -10.33
CA GLU A 46 4.42 16.93 -9.14
C GLU A 46 5.53 15.92 -8.78
N ILE A 47 5.32 14.63 -9.07
CA ILE A 47 6.33 13.59 -8.88
C ILE A 47 7.47 13.81 -9.86
N GLY A 48 7.15 14.10 -11.13
CA GLY A 48 8.13 14.34 -12.19
C GLY A 48 8.66 13.06 -12.82
N GLY A 49 9.78 13.16 -13.55
CA GLY A 49 10.34 12.04 -14.31
C GLY A 49 9.39 11.52 -15.37
N ASP A 50 9.49 10.24 -15.70
CA ASP A 50 8.56 9.54 -16.60
C ASP A 50 7.38 8.96 -15.78
N THR A 51 6.55 9.86 -15.22
CA THR A 51 5.41 9.48 -14.38
C THR A 51 4.07 9.79 -15.06
N VAL A 52 3.17 8.82 -15.08
CA VAL A 52 1.82 8.94 -15.64
C VAL A 52 0.78 8.73 -14.53
N GLY A 53 -0.26 9.55 -14.55
CA GLY A 53 -1.40 9.46 -13.62
C GLY A 53 -2.67 8.93 -14.31
N ILE A 54 -3.23 7.83 -13.84
CA ILE A 54 -4.46 7.23 -14.36
C ILE A 54 -5.56 7.14 -13.29
N ALA A 55 -6.82 7.17 -13.73
CA ALA A 55 -7.96 6.91 -12.85
C ALA A 55 -8.14 5.41 -12.66
N VAL A 56 -8.28 4.96 -11.40
CA VAL A 56 -8.66 3.58 -11.06
C VAL A 56 -9.63 3.62 -9.90
N ASN A 57 -10.82 3.07 -10.10
CA ASN A 57 -11.87 3.05 -9.09
C ASN A 57 -11.92 1.72 -8.33
N LEU A 58 -11.22 1.63 -7.20
CA LEU A 58 -11.23 0.43 -6.35
C LEU A 58 -12.57 0.16 -5.64
N ALA A 59 -13.56 1.06 -5.73
CA ALA A 59 -14.91 0.80 -5.24
C ALA A 59 -15.76 0.03 -6.27
N ASP A 60 -15.32 -0.03 -7.52
CA ASP A 60 -15.92 -0.82 -8.59
C ASP A 60 -14.87 -1.77 -9.18
N PRO A 61 -14.72 -2.98 -8.63
CA PRO A 61 -13.74 -3.95 -9.13
C PRO A 61 -13.88 -4.30 -10.61
N HIS A 62 -15.10 -4.23 -11.17
CA HIS A 62 -15.34 -4.56 -12.56
C HIS A 62 -14.78 -3.53 -13.56
N SER A 63 -14.51 -2.29 -13.13
CA SER A 63 -13.90 -1.28 -13.98
C SER A 63 -12.38 -1.42 -14.12
N ILE A 64 -11.71 -2.11 -13.17
CA ILE A 64 -10.24 -2.13 -13.03
C ILE A 64 -9.53 -2.62 -14.29
N ALA A 65 -10.07 -3.64 -14.96
CA ALA A 65 -9.49 -4.15 -16.19
C ALA A 65 -9.43 -3.07 -17.29
N GLY A 66 -10.51 -2.33 -17.48
CA GLY A 66 -10.56 -1.22 -18.43
C GLY A 66 -9.71 -0.03 -17.99
N ASP A 67 -9.70 0.30 -16.68
CA ASP A 67 -8.93 1.40 -16.13
C ASP A 67 -7.40 1.19 -16.30
N MET A 68 -6.95 -0.07 -16.32
CA MET A 68 -5.53 -0.46 -16.38
C MET A 68 -5.11 -1.06 -17.74
N ASP A 69 -5.96 -0.97 -18.77
CA ASP A 69 -5.70 -1.59 -20.09
C ASP A 69 -4.40 -1.10 -20.72
N GLY A 70 -4.10 0.20 -20.61
CA GLY A 70 -2.87 0.82 -21.15
C GLY A 70 -1.60 0.62 -20.31
N VAL A 71 -1.63 -0.16 -19.23
CA VAL A 71 -0.46 -0.45 -18.39
C VAL A 71 0.19 -1.73 -18.88
N ASP A 72 1.48 -1.69 -19.22
CA ASP A 72 2.25 -2.84 -19.72
C ASP A 72 3.63 -2.96 -19.07
N ASN A 73 4.32 -4.08 -19.27
CA ASN A 73 5.68 -4.38 -18.81
C ASN A 73 5.87 -4.08 -17.31
N VAL A 74 5.02 -4.66 -16.45
CA VAL A 74 4.97 -4.34 -15.02
C VAL A 74 6.12 -5.00 -14.27
N LEU A 75 7.08 -4.20 -13.82
CA LEU A 75 8.19 -4.65 -12.97
C LEU A 75 7.77 -4.73 -11.50
N HIS A 76 7.13 -3.68 -10.99
CA HIS A 76 6.68 -3.63 -9.60
C HIS A 76 5.23 -3.14 -9.51
N LEU A 77 4.42 -3.82 -8.67
CA LEU A 77 3.06 -3.40 -8.31
C LEU A 77 2.99 -3.14 -6.81
N ALA A 78 2.74 -1.90 -6.40
CA ALA A 78 2.51 -1.54 -5.01
C ALA A 78 1.03 -1.15 -4.78
N LEU A 79 0.35 -1.83 -3.84
CA LEU A 79 -1.05 -1.64 -3.52
C LEU A 79 -1.17 -1.00 -2.12
N LEU A 80 -1.42 0.32 -2.05
CA LEU A 80 -1.44 1.07 -0.79
C LEU A 80 -2.61 2.05 -0.65
N ALA A 81 -3.57 2.04 -1.57
CA ALA A 81 -4.79 2.80 -1.42
C ALA A 81 -5.52 2.44 -0.12
N LEU A 82 -6.03 3.44 0.58
CA LEU A 82 -6.67 3.26 1.87
C LEU A 82 -8.01 3.97 1.91
N HIS A 83 -9.03 3.27 2.38
CA HIS A 83 -10.25 3.84 2.93
C HIS A 83 -10.23 3.62 4.44
N ARG A 84 -10.41 4.68 5.23
CA ARG A 84 -10.47 4.57 6.69
C ARG A 84 -11.93 4.49 7.11
N ASP A 85 -12.28 3.43 7.82
CA ASP A 85 -13.53 3.34 8.53
C ASP A 85 -13.28 3.32 10.06
N GLU A 86 -14.27 3.76 10.82
CA GLU A 86 -14.31 3.60 12.27
C GLU A 86 -15.54 2.76 12.61
N ASN A 87 -15.39 1.44 12.52
CA ASN A 87 -16.49 0.51 12.62
C ASN A 87 -16.45 -0.27 13.94
N LYS A 88 -17.44 -0.03 14.78
CA LYS A 88 -17.65 -0.76 16.04
C LYS A 88 -18.79 -1.76 15.87
N VAL A 89 -18.66 -2.97 16.44
CA VAL A 89 -19.73 -3.99 16.36
C VAL A 89 -21.06 -3.50 16.94
N ARG A 90 -21.03 -2.65 17.99
CA ARG A 90 -22.25 -2.10 18.60
C ARG A 90 -22.93 -0.99 17.78
N GLU A 91 -22.21 -0.42 16.82
CA GLU A 91 -22.66 0.69 15.95
C GLU A 91 -22.13 0.42 14.54
N TYR A 92 -22.46 -0.78 14.01
CA TYR A 92 -21.82 -1.28 12.80
C TYR A 92 -22.43 -0.66 11.54
N ASN A 93 -21.60 -0.02 10.74
CA ASN A 93 -21.95 0.49 9.42
C ASN A 93 -21.54 -0.51 8.34
N ILE A 94 -22.52 -1.23 7.80
CA ILE A 94 -22.29 -2.29 6.81
C ILE A 94 -21.75 -1.74 5.48
N ASP A 95 -22.19 -0.55 5.06
CA ASP A 95 -21.77 0.04 3.78
C ASP A 95 -20.29 0.45 3.82
N GLU A 96 -19.82 1.02 4.93
CA GLU A 96 -18.41 1.32 5.13
C GLU A 96 -17.55 0.06 5.22
N ALA A 97 -18.06 -0.99 5.86
CA ALA A 97 -17.37 -2.28 5.91
C ALA A 97 -17.23 -2.90 4.52
N ILE A 98 -18.31 -2.93 3.73
CA ILE A 98 -18.29 -3.44 2.35
C ILE A 98 -17.29 -2.64 1.50
N LYS A 99 -17.29 -1.32 1.59
CA LYS A 99 -16.33 -0.47 0.85
C LYS A 99 -14.88 -0.84 1.18
N LEU A 100 -14.53 -0.99 2.47
CA LEU A 100 -13.18 -1.31 2.88
C LEU A 100 -12.76 -2.73 2.47
N VAL A 101 -13.65 -3.73 2.63
CA VAL A 101 -13.42 -5.12 2.21
C VAL A 101 -13.24 -5.19 0.69
N THR A 102 -14.14 -4.54 -0.06
CA THR A 102 -14.05 -4.47 -1.53
C THR A 102 -12.71 -3.85 -1.95
N LEU A 103 -12.36 -2.69 -1.43
CA LEU A 103 -11.13 -2.00 -1.80
C LEU A 103 -9.89 -2.87 -1.53
N LYS A 104 -9.74 -3.39 -0.30
CA LYS A 104 -8.48 -4.00 0.14
C LYS A 104 -8.34 -5.49 -0.17
N LEU A 105 -9.42 -6.22 -0.32
CA LEU A 105 -9.34 -7.65 -0.61
C LEU A 105 -9.77 -7.96 -2.04
N VAL A 106 -10.94 -7.50 -2.47
CA VAL A 106 -11.43 -7.81 -3.82
C VAL A 106 -10.67 -7.03 -4.88
N SER A 107 -10.63 -5.69 -4.79
CA SER A 107 -10.01 -4.86 -5.83
C SER A 107 -8.50 -4.96 -5.86
N TYR A 108 -7.84 -5.22 -4.74
CA TYR A 108 -6.40 -5.50 -4.75
C TYR A 108 -6.10 -6.81 -5.48
N THR A 109 -6.91 -7.85 -5.24
CA THR A 109 -6.78 -9.13 -5.97
C THR A 109 -7.06 -8.93 -7.45
N GLU A 110 -8.07 -8.12 -7.80
CA GLU A 110 -8.36 -7.79 -9.21
C GLU A 110 -7.23 -6.99 -9.87
N CYS A 111 -6.62 -6.02 -9.20
CA CYS A 111 -5.42 -5.35 -9.72
C CYS A 111 -4.29 -6.34 -10.03
N VAL A 112 -4.07 -7.31 -9.15
CA VAL A 112 -3.10 -8.37 -9.38
C VAL A 112 -3.51 -9.24 -10.56
N HIS A 113 -4.79 -9.67 -10.62
CA HIS A 113 -5.32 -10.49 -11.71
C HIS A 113 -5.14 -9.82 -13.08
N VAL A 114 -5.45 -8.56 -13.19
CA VAL A 114 -5.34 -7.80 -14.46
C VAL A 114 -3.90 -7.58 -14.89
N LEU A 115 -2.99 -7.35 -13.92
CA LEU A 115 -1.61 -6.96 -14.22
C LEU A 115 -0.62 -8.13 -14.24
N TYR A 116 -0.90 -9.28 -13.58
CA TYR A 116 0.06 -10.39 -13.54
C TYR A 116 0.44 -10.93 -14.93
N PRO A 117 -0.45 -10.96 -15.98
CA PRO A 117 -0.05 -11.40 -17.31
C PRO A 117 0.95 -10.45 -17.99
N LYS A 118 1.09 -9.24 -17.48
CA LYS A 118 2.01 -8.20 -17.96
C LYS A 118 3.31 -8.14 -17.10
N MET A 119 3.48 -9.09 -16.18
CA MET A 119 4.64 -9.27 -15.33
C MET A 119 5.56 -10.38 -15.83
N ASN A 120 6.81 -10.40 -15.33
CA ASN A 120 7.80 -11.43 -15.61
C ASN A 120 8.42 -11.97 -14.32
N GLU A 121 9.39 -12.89 -14.43
CA GLU A 121 10.03 -13.55 -13.28
C GLU A 121 10.80 -12.61 -12.34
N ASP A 122 11.23 -11.45 -12.81
CA ASP A 122 11.90 -10.41 -12.01
C ASP A 122 10.91 -9.52 -11.26
N SER A 123 9.62 -9.59 -11.59
CA SER A 123 8.59 -8.73 -11.04
C SER A 123 8.28 -9.00 -9.57
N SER A 124 7.69 -8.00 -8.91
CA SER A 124 7.24 -8.14 -7.53
C SER A 124 5.98 -7.35 -7.23
N ILE A 125 5.24 -7.84 -6.23
CA ILE A 125 4.00 -7.25 -5.72
C ILE A 125 4.19 -6.92 -4.24
N LEU A 126 3.82 -5.71 -3.84
CA LEU A 126 3.84 -5.25 -2.45
C LEU A 126 2.46 -4.76 -2.03
N ILE A 127 1.92 -5.35 -0.97
CA ILE A 127 0.61 -4.97 -0.42
C ILE A 127 0.80 -4.28 0.94
N TYR A 128 0.20 -3.09 1.10
CA TYR A 128 0.21 -2.39 2.37
C TYR A 128 -0.97 -2.84 3.24
N GLY A 129 -0.65 -3.43 4.38
CA GLY A 129 -1.58 -3.76 5.45
C GLY A 129 -1.56 -2.74 6.58
N GLY A 130 -1.51 -3.21 7.81
CA GLY A 130 -1.42 -2.39 9.02
C GLY A 130 -1.36 -3.22 10.29
N LEU A 131 -0.99 -2.58 11.41
CA LEU A 131 -0.79 -3.26 12.70
C LEU A 131 -2.10 -3.71 13.36
N ALA A 132 -3.26 -3.14 12.97
CA ALA A 132 -4.56 -3.49 13.55
C ALA A 132 -4.84 -5.01 13.53
N ARG A 133 -4.27 -5.74 12.58
CA ARG A 133 -4.36 -7.21 12.50
C ARG A 133 -3.85 -7.94 13.75
N GLN A 134 -2.92 -7.35 14.48
CA GLN A 134 -2.31 -7.91 15.69
C GLN A 134 -2.59 -7.08 16.94
N GLN A 135 -2.83 -5.78 16.78
CA GLN A 135 -3.14 -4.84 17.85
C GLN A 135 -4.45 -4.09 17.52
N PRO A 136 -5.61 -4.74 17.67
CA PRO A 136 -6.90 -4.10 17.43
C PRO A 136 -7.17 -2.98 18.44
N TYR A 137 -8.00 -2.03 18.03
CA TYR A 137 -8.44 -0.90 18.87
C TYR A 137 -9.94 -0.66 18.69
N PRO A 138 -10.62 0.04 19.61
CA PRO A 138 -12.04 0.35 19.47
C PRO A 138 -12.31 1.10 18.14
N GLY A 139 -13.22 0.57 17.33
CA GLY A 139 -13.50 1.09 15.97
C GLY A 139 -12.72 0.41 14.86
N SER A 140 -11.87 -0.58 15.17
CA SER A 140 -11.06 -1.26 14.15
C SER A 140 -11.66 -2.59 13.66
N THR A 141 -12.93 -2.88 13.90
CA THR A 141 -13.54 -4.19 13.59
C THR A 141 -13.28 -4.60 12.14
N THR A 142 -13.60 -3.76 11.17
CA THR A 142 -13.40 -4.05 9.75
C THR A 142 -11.92 -4.00 9.37
N ILE A 143 -11.21 -2.94 9.76
CA ILE A 143 -9.80 -2.78 9.35
C ILE A 143 -8.88 -3.86 9.95
N THR A 144 -9.18 -4.36 11.16
CA THR A 144 -8.47 -5.48 11.77
C THR A 144 -8.61 -6.75 10.92
N THR A 145 -9.84 -7.08 10.52
CA THR A 145 -10.15 -8.26 9.71
C THR A 145 -9.52 -8.15 8.32
N VAL A 146 -9.64 -6.99 7.67
CA VAL A 146 -9.08 -6.74 6.34
C VAL A 146 -7.55 -6.82 6.35
N ASN A 147 -6.88 -6.23 7.34
CA ASN A 147 -5.43 -6.35 7.46
C ASN A 147 -4.97 -7.79 7.79
N GLY A 148 -5.80 -8.55 8.51
CA GLY A 148 -5.61 -9.99 8.67
C GLY A 148 -5.71 -10.72 7.34
N GLY A 149 -6.75 -10.42 6.54
CA GLY A 149 -6.94 -10.94 5.19
C GLY A 149 -5.75 -10.63 4.27
N VAL A 150 -5.24 -9.39 4.27
CA VAL A 150 -4.01 -9.03 3.52
C VAL A 150 -2.84 -9.93 3.91
N SER A 151 -2.68 -10.21 5.22
CA SER A 151 -1.55 -11.01 5.70
C SER A 151 -1.59 -12.48 5.24
N THR A 152 -2.78 -13.01 4.96
CA THR A 152 -2.95 -14.37 4.43
C THR A 152 -3.02 -14.38 2.90
N LEU A 153 -3.58 -13.34 2.27
CA LEU A 153 -3.65 -13.19 0.82
C LEU A 153 -2.28 -13.29 0.17
N ILE A 154 -1.25 -12.65 0.74
CA ILE A 154 0.10 -12.72 0.18
C ILE A 154 0.66 -14.15 0.11
N ASN A 155 0.25 -15.04 1.03
CA ASN A 155 0.71 -16.42 1.01
C ASN A 155 0.14 -17.18 -0.21
N SER A 156 -1.16 -16.98 -0.51
CA SER A 156 -1.78 -17.55 -1.70
C SER A 156 -1.15 -16.97 -2.97
N LEU A 157 -1.04 -15.64 -3.06
CA LEU A 157 -0.47 -15.00 -4.24
C LEU A 157 1.00 -15.37 -4.46
N ALA A 158 1.82 -15.45 -3.41
CA ALA A 158 3.23 -15.86 -3.51
C ALA A 158 3.38 -17.30 -4.00
N LEU A 159 2.44 -18.18 -3.64
CA LEU A 159 2.44 -19.57 -4.11
C LEU A 159 1.95 -19.68 -5.56
N GLU A 160 0.84 -19.00 -5.89
CA GLU A 160 0.18 -19.11 -7.19
C GLU A 160 0.94 -18.40 -8.31
N LEU A 161 1.62 -17.30 -7.99
CA LEU A 161 2.29 -16.44 -8.97
C LEU A 161 3.80 -16.67 -9.07
N ALA A 162 4.36 -17.64 -8.32
CA ALA A 162 5.79 -17.92 -8.40
C ALA A 162 6.23 -18.12 -9.86
N PRO A 163 7.35 -17.52 -10.31
CA PRO A 163 8.41 -16.89 -9.51
C PRO A 163 8.20 -15.40 -9.18
N ILE A 164 7.10 -14.77 -9.57
CA ILE A 164 6.77 -13.39 -9.16
C ILE A 164 6.70 -13.33 -7.63
N ARG A 165 7.43 -12.40 -7.02
CA ARG A 165 7.50 -12.28 -5.56
C ARG A 165 6.34 -11.44 -5.02
N VAL A 166 5.75 -11.87 -3.91
CA VAL A 166 4.63 -11.17 -3.27
C VAL A 166 4.91 -11.00 -1.79
N ASN A 167 4.89 -9.76 -1.30
CA ASN A 167 5.14 -9.43 0.10
C ASN A 167 4.11 -8.43 0.64
N ALA A 168 4.00 -8.31 1.95
CA ALA A 168 3.26 -7.24 2.59
C ALA A 168 4.12 -6.44 3.57
N ILE A 169 3.82 -5.13 3.65
CA ILE A 169 4.38 -4.22 4.65
C ILE A 169 3.27 -3.72 5.58
N HIS A 170 3.55 -3.66 6.87
CA HIS A 170 2.61 -3.22 7.90
C HIS A 170 3.23 -2.05 8.68
N PRO A 171 3.04 -0.79 8.21
CA PRO A 171 3.54 0.38 8.92
C PRO A 171 2.83 0.58 10.26
N GLY A 172 3.59 1.10 11.23
CA GLY A 172 3.05 1.70 12.43
C GLY A 172 2.48 3.10 12.18
N GLN A 173 2.45 3.93 13.23
CA GLN A 173 2.13 5.33 13.08
C GLN A 173 3.30 6.06 12.40
N VAL A 174 3.10 6.52 11.17
CA VAL A 174 4.10 7.23 10.37
C VAL A 174 4.02 8.72 10.72
N GLY A 175 4.94 9.17 11.57
CA GLY A 175 4.83 10.42 12.31
C GLY A 175 4.85 11.69 11.46
N ASP A 176 5.49 11.66 10.32
CA ASP A 176 5.65 12.79 9.38
C ASP A 176 4.60 12.82 8.25
N THR A 177 3.62 11.91 8.26
CA THR A 177 2.44 12.06 7.39
C THR A 177 1.55 13.21 7.88
N PRO A 178 0.85 13.93 6.97
CA PRO A 178 0.00 15.06 7.35
C PRO A 178 -1.00 14.74 8.47
N VAL A 179 -1.57 13.55 8.47
CA VAL A 179 -2.55 13.09 9.47
C VAL A 179 -1.92 12.97 10.86
N TRP A 180 -0.71 12.47 10.97
CA TRP A 180 -0.02 12.32 12.26
C TRP A 180 0.70 13.59 12.68
N ALA A 181 1.35 14.29 11.75
CA ALA A 181 2.02 15.57 12.03
C ALA A 181 1.06 16.65 12.60
N ALA A 182 -0.22 16.58 12.24
CA ALA A 182 -1.26 17.47 12.74
C ALA A 182 -1.78 17.13 14.16
N LYS A 183 -1.35 16.01 14.76
CA LYS A 183 -1.81 15.61 16.09
C LYS A 183 -1.14 16.45 17.20
N PRO A 184 -1.83 16.68 18.34
CA PRO A 184 -1.24 17.35 19.48
C PRO A 184 0.05 16.68 19.96
N GLN A 185 1.05 17.47 20.39
CA GLN A 185 2.36 16.96 20.81
C GLN A 185 2.25 15.88 21.89
N ALA A 186 1.37 16.06 22.87
CA ALA A 186 1.14 15.07 23.93
C ALA A 186 0.70 13.68 23.40
N VAL A 187 -0.09 13.66 22.30
CA VAL A 187 -0.49 12.42 21.64
C VAL A 187 0.71 11.77 20.94
N LEU A 188 1.52 12.58 20.26
CA LEU A 188 2.72 12.10 19.59
C LEU A 188 3.74 11.55 20.60
N ASP A 189 3.90 12.19 21.74
CA ASP A 189 4.84 11.76 22.79
C ASP A 189 4.38 10.46 23.47
N ASP A 190 3.07 10.30 23.72
CA ASP A 190 2.51 9.01 24.18
C ASP A 190 2.75 7.89 23.15
N LEU A 191 2.53 8.16 21.88
CA LEU A 191 2.78 7.18 20.83
C LEU A 191 4.25 6.79 20.70
N LYS A 192 5.18 7.77 20.78
CA LYS A 192 6.63 7.50 20.79
C LYS A 192 7.03 6.64 21.99
N ALA A 193 6.51 6.95 23.18
CA ALA A 193 6.79 6.19 24.40
C ALA A 193 6.38 4.71 24.31
N ARG A 194 5.41 4.40 23.44
CA ARG A 194 4.94 3.04 23.18
C ARG A 194 5.73 2.31 22.09
N THR A 195 6.74 2.89 21.50
CA THR A 195 7.65 2.23 20.56
C THR A 195 8.96 1.85 21.26
N ALA A 196 9.57 0.73 20.90
CA ALA A 196 10.85 0.33 21.47
C ALA A 196 11.98 1.29 21.10
N LEU A 197 11.90 1.89 19.89
CA LEU A 197 12.89 2.87 19.43
C LEU A 197 12.69 4.28 19.99
N GLY A 198 11.62 4.54 20.78
CA GLY A 198 11.32 5.86 21.34
C GLY A 198 10.96 6.94 20.30
N ARG A 199 10.71 6.56 19.05
CA ARG A 199 10.28 7.45 17.97
C ARG A 199 9.21 6.81 17.11
N LEU A 200 8.41 7.62 16.43
CA LEU A 200 7.56 7.13 15.35
C LEU A 200 8.41 6.83 14.12
N VAL A 201 7.95 5.92 13.29
CA VAL A 201 8.55 5.68 11.97
C VAL A 201 8.24 6.86 11.05
N THR A 202 9.07 7.06 10.04
CA THR A 202 8.93 8.11 9.04
C THR A 202 8.46 7.54 7.70
N ILE A 203 8.04 8.40 6.80
CA ILE A 203 7.75 8.03 5.41
C ILE A 203 8.99 7.38 4.77
N GLU A 204 10.18 7.90 5.06
CA GLU A 204 11.44 7.35 4.56
C GLU A 204 11.73 5.94 5.10
N ASP A 205 11.54 5.68 6.41
CA ASP A 205 11.69 4.33 6.98
C ASP A 205 10.80 3.31 6.23
N VAL A 206 9.55 3.70 5.95
CA VAL A 206 8.58 2.83 5.26
C VAL A 206 8.93 2.67 3.78
N THR A 207 9.34 3.74 3.11
CA THR A 207 9.74 3.71 1.69
C THR A 207 10.96 2.81 1.50
N HIS A 208 11.98 2.93 2.37
CA HIS A 208 13.19 2.10 2.33
C HIS A 208 12.85 0.59 2.47
N ALA A 209 11.96 0.27 3.41
CA ALA A 209 11.50 -1.10 3.59
C ALA A 209 10.66 -1.61 2.40
N ALA A 210 9.85 -0.73 1.78
CA ALA A 210 9.08 -1.05 0.59
C ALA A 210 9.99 -1.35 -0.61
N VAL A 211 10.98 -0.52 -0.86
CA VAL A 211 12.00 -0.74 -1.90
C VAL A 211 12.75 -2.06 -1.66
N PHE A 212 13.17 -2.33 -0.43
CA PHE A 212 13.79 -3.61 -0.08
C PHE A 212 12.90 -4.81 -0.45
N LEU A 213 11.59 -4.77 -0.15
CA LEU A 213 10.68 -5.87 -0.47
C LEU A 213 10.39 -6.00 -1.97
N LEU A 214 10.41 -4.88 -2.70
CA LEU A 214 10.22 -4.87 -4.14
C LEU A 214 11.46 -5.37 -4.90
N GLU A 215 12.67 -5.07 -4.44
CA GLU A 215 13.91 -5.31 -5.18
C GLU A 215 14.69 -6.55 -4.71
N ASN A 216 14.56 -6.97 -3.45
CA ASN A 216 15.30 -8.12 -2.94
C ASN A 216 14.73 -9.43 -3.50
N ARG A 217 15.49 -10.04 -4.41
CA ARG A 217 15.10 -11.26 -5.13
C ARG A 217 14.96 -12.52 -4.26
N GLY A 218 15.50 -12.52 -3.05
CA GLY A 218 15.44 -13.64 -2.10
C GLY A 218 14.23 -13.58 -1.15
N VAL A 219 13.33 -12.58 -1.28
CA VAL A 219 12.25 -12.35 -0.30
C VAL A 219 10.88 -12.44 -0.95
N THR A 220 10.08 -13.44 -0.54
CA THR A 220 8.66 -13.60 -0.93
C THR A 220 7.85 -14.18 0.23
N GLY A 221 6.55 -13.91 0.30
CA GLY A 221 5.63 -14.40 1.33
C GLY A 221 5.82 -13.74 2.71
N VAL A 222 6.53 -12.60 2.79
CA VAL A 222 6.86 -11.95 4.06
C VAL A 222 5.84 -10.89 4.44
N ASN A 223 5.44 -10.91 5.72
CA ASN A 223 4.69 -9.84 6.37
C ASN A 223 5.65 -8.99 7.22
N LEU A 224 6.22 -7.93 6.64
CA LEU A 224 7.20 -7.07 7.31
C LEU A 224 6.52 -5.96 8.12
N ARG A 225 6.85 -5.84 9.39
CA ARG A 225 6.44 -4.70 10.23
C ARG A 225 7.49 -3.61 10.18
N VAL A 226 7.05 -2.36 9.96
CA VAL A 226 7.87 -1.16 10.07
C VAL A 226 7.17 -0.25 11.08
N ASP A 227 7.40 -0.50 12.37
CA ASP A 227 6.59 0.00 13.48
C ASP A 227 7.40 0.61 14.63
N GLY A 228 8.71 0.73 14.49
CA GLY A 228 9.61 1.22 15.55
C GLY A 228 9.62 0.33 16.79
N GLY A 229 9.26 -0.96 16.65
CA GLY A 229 9.12 -1.89 17.76
C GLY A 229 7.84 -1.69 18.59
N ARG A 230 6.80 -1.10 18.01
CA ARG A 230 5.49 -0.91 18.65
C ARG A 230 4.90 -2.20 19.21
N MET A 231 5.07 -3.30 18.48
CA MET A 231 4.53 -4.61 18.87
C MET A 231 5.41 -5.34 19.91
N MET A 232 6.48 -4.72 20.37
CA MET A 232 7.40 -5.28 21.40
C MET A 232 7.12 -4.73 22.82
N LYS A 233 6.23 -3.72 22.91
CA LYS A 233 5.87 -3.05 24.18
C LYS A 233 4.40 -3.20 24.54
#